data_59c45e07e2d601827ae4a1c97826edcb
#
_entry.id   59c45e07e2d601827ae4a1c97826edcb
#
_cell.length_a   1.000
_cell.length_b   1.000
_cell.length_c   1.000
_cell.angle_alpha   90.00
_cell.angle_beta   90.00
_cell.angle_gamma   90.00
#
_symmetry.space_group_name_H-M   'P 1'
#
loop_
_entity.id
_entity.type
_entity.pdbx_description
1 polymer ?
#
loop_
_entity_poly.entity_id
_entity_poly.type
_entity_poly.pdbx_seq_one_letter_code
_entity_poly.pdbx_strand_id
1 'polypeptide(L)'
;MKPNISELTDTIINLETVNPIEFFGVNNGKLDILKKKFPLLKILSRGTQLKLSGAPEHIQSAREKIELIVSYLERNGHMSENYFEQVLGGDDAEAVDHFTERNPSEVLVFGPNGKSVRARTANQKKLAAEAEKNDIVFAIGPAGTGKTYTAVALAVRALKNKQVKKIILTRPAVEAGESLGFLPGDLKEKIDPYLRPLYDALDDMIPADKLGYYMTTRTIEIAPLAYMRGRTLDNAFTSYKNWSNKCYH
;
A
#
# COMPACT_ATOMS: atom_id res chain seq x y z
N MET A 1 -41.75 -19.55 29.40
CA MET A 1 -41.15 -18.21 29.20
C MET A 1 -41.18 -17.93 27.73
N LYS A 2 -41.97 -16.99 27.25
CA LYS A 2 -42.00 -16.61 25.81
C LYS A 2 -40.71 -15.84 25.54
N PRO A 3 -40.00 -16.08 24.40
CA PRO A 3 -38.83 -15.28 24.04
C PRO A 3 -39.27 -13.84 23.83
N ASN A 4 -38.53 -12.92 24.44
CA ASN A 4 -38.71 -11.49 24.30
C ASN A 4 -38.50 -11.16 22.80
N ILE A 5 -39.51 -10.64 22.13
CA ILE A 5 -39.43 -10.17 20.76
C ILE A 5 -38.62 -8.88 20.85
N SER A 6 -37.29 -9.00 20.70
CA SER A 6 -36.40 -7.86 20.51
C SER A 6 -36.92 -7.08 19.29
N GLU A 7 -37.24 -5.80 19.49
CA GLU A 7 -37.75 -4.92 18.43
C GLU A 7 -36.77 -4.96 17.25
N LEU A 8 -37.26 -5.44 16.11
CA LEU A 8 -36.51 -5.43 14.88
C LEU A 8 -36.31 -3.96 14.48
N THR A 9 -35.08 -3.55 14.34
CA THR A 9 -34.69 -2.19 13.96
C THR A 9 -34.23 -2.18 12.51
N ASP A 10 -34.53 -1.10 11.81
CA ASP A 10 -34.06 -0.82 10.45
C ASP A 10 -32.98 0.26 10.51
N THR A 11 -31.85 0.02 9.87
CA THR A 11 -30.78 1.01 9.72
C THR A 11 -30.39 1.14 8.25
N ILE A 12 -30.20 2.36 7.77
CA ILE A 12 -29.74 2.63 6.41
C ILE A 12 -28.33 3.21 6.48
N ILE A 13 -27.42 2.60 5.73
CA ILE A 13 -26.04 3.07 5.56
C ILE A 13 -25.92 3.62 4.13
N ASN A 14 -25.50 4.89 4.00
CA ASN A 14 -25.24 5.52 2.72
C ASN A 14 -23.78 5.27 2.30
N LEU A 15 -23.58 4.79 1.07
CA LEU A 15 -22.31 4.47 0.46
C LEU A 15 -21.92 5.51 -0.62
N GLU A 16 -22.30 6.79 -0.42
CA GLU A 16 -22.11 7.85 -1.43
C GLU A 16 -20.63 8.18 -1.66
N THR A 17 -19.78 7.92 -0.68
CA THR A 17 -18.35 8.23 -0.73
C THR A 17 -17.51 7.16 -1.44
N VAL A 18 -18.10 6.00 -1.73
CA VAL A 18 -17.39 4.87 -2.36
C VAL A 18 -18.10 4.42 -3.63
N ASN A 19 -17.33 3.86 -4.58
CA ASN A 19 -17.92 3.28 -5.78
C ASN A 19 -18.75 2.02 -5.41
N PRO A 20 -20.06 1.97 -5.71
CA PRO A 20 -20.92 0.82 -5.37
C PRO A 20 -20.42 -0.50 -5.96
N ILE A 21 -19.82 -0.49 -7.15
CA ILE A 21 -19.27 -1.69 -7.79
C ILE A 21 -18.09 -2.23 -6.97
N GLU A 22 -17.28 -1.35 -6.40
CA GLU A 22 -16.14 -1.75 -5.55
C GLU A 22 -16.60 -2.30 -4.20
N PHE A 23 -17.69 -1.77 -3.65
CA PHE A 23 -18.25 -2.24 -2.39
C PHE A 23 -19.05 -3.56 -2.56
N PHE A 24 -19.96 -3.64 -3.54
CA PHE A 24 -20.80 -4.82 -3.73
C PHE A 24 -20.12 -5.95 -4.51
N GLY A 25 -19.04 -5.63 -5.24
CA GLY A 25 -18.35 -6.55 -6.13
C GLY A 25 -19.06 -6.75 -7.47
N VAL A 26 -18.36 -7.38 -8.41
CA VAL A 26 -18.94 -7.78 -9.69
C VAL A 26 -20.05 -8.80 -9.43
N ASN A 27 -21.21 -8.61 -10.04
CA ASN A 27 -22.40 -9.45 -9.84
C ASN A 27 -22.84 -9.58 -8.36
N ASN A 28 -22.58 -8.57 -7.53
CA ASN A 28 -22.88 -8.57 -6.09
C ASN A 28 -22.14 -9.64 -5.27
N GLY A 29 -21.00 -10.16 -5.73
CA GLY A 29 -20.25 -11.21 -5.05
C GLY A 29 -19.90 -10.85 -3.60
N LYS A 30 -19.43 -9.62 -3.35
CA LYS A 30 -19.11 -9.16 -1.98
C LYS A 30 -20.37 -8.95 -1.12
N LEU A 31 -21.48 -8.52 -1.73
CA LEU A 31 -22.77 -8.42 -1.02
C LEU A 31 -23.26 -9.78 -0.53
N ASP A 32 -23.06 -10.83 -1.34
CA ASP A 32 -23.45 -12.19 -0.96
C ASP A 32 -22.55 -12.75 0.16
N ILE A 33 -21.27 -12.40 0.16
CA ILE A 33 -20.35 -12.68 1.27
C ILE A 33 -20.84 -11.99 2.55
N LEU A 34 -21.22 -10.70 2.46
CA LEU A 34 -21.77 -9.96 3.60
C LEU A 34 -23.04 -10.61 4.16
N LYS A 35 -23.97 -11.02 3.29
CA LYS A 35 -25.20 -11.73 3.72
C LYS A 35 -24.92 -13.07 4.38
N LYS A 36 -23.95 -13.83 3.86
CA LYS A 36 -23.52 -15.11 4.47
C LYS A 36 -22.90 -14.92 5.86
N LYS A 37 -22.16 -13.83 6.07
CA LYS A 37 -21.52 -13.54 7.36
C LYS A 37 -22.52 -13.10 8.42
N PHE A 38 -23.59 -12.41 8.02
CA PHE A 38 -24.64 -11.92 8.92
C PHE A 38 -26.00 -12.57 8.60
N PRO A 39 -26.16 -13.88 8.82
CA PRO A 39 -27.39 -14.61 8.44
C PRO A 39 -28.63 -14.19 9.24
N LEU A 40 -28.44 -13.56 10.40
CA LEU A 40 -29.52 -13.05 11.25
C LEU A 40 -30.00 -11.64 10.86
N LEU A 41 -29.35 -11.01 9.87
CA LEU A 41 -29.74 -9.73 9.31
C LEU A 41 -30.35 -9.88 7.93
N LYS A 42 -31.44 -9.16 7.69
CA LYS A 42 -31.93 -8.94 6.34
C LYS A 42 -31.19 -7.77 5.72
N ILE A 43 -30.36 -8.03 4.72
CA ILE A 43 -29.51 -7.04 4.05
C ILE A 43 -30.04 -6.80 2.65
N LEU A 44 -30.42 -5.56 2.35
CA LEU A 44 -30.91 -5.12 1.05
C LEU A 44 -30.08 -3.96 0.54
N SER A 45 -29.64 -4.04 -0.72
CA SER A 45 -28.96 -2.94 -1.41
C SER A 45 -29.90 -2.27 -2.41
N ARG A 46 -29.89 -0.94 -2.45
CA ARG A 46 -30.63 -0.15 -3.44
C ARG A 46 -29.80 1.07 -3.86
N GLY A 47 -29.17 1.00 -5.03
CA GLY A 47 -28.24 2.02 -5.48
C GLY A 47 -27.03 2.14 -4.53
N THR A 48 -26.83 3.31 -3.94
CA THR A 48 -25.78 3.60 -2.95
C THR A 48 -26.23 3.33 -1.51
N GLN A 49 -27.44 2.80 -1.28
CA GLN A 49 -27.96 2.56 0.06
C GLN A 49 -27.94 1.09 0.41
N LEU A 50 -27.49 0.80 1.62
CA LEU A 50 -27.54 -0.52 2.23
C LEU A 50 -28.47 -0.49 3.44
N LYS A 51 -29.59 -1.21 3.37
CA LYS A 51 -30.56 -1.34 4.45
C LYS A 51 -30.27 -2.62 5.23
N LEU A 52 -30.09 -2.49 6.53
CA LEU A 52 -29.93 -3.58 7.48
C LEU A 52 -31.18 -3.65 8.37
N SER A 53 -31.78 -4.84 8.49
CA SER A 53 -32.93 -5.08 9.36
C SER A 53 -32.68 -6.29 10.25
N GLY A 54 -32.84 -6.13 11.55
CA GLY A 54 -32.60 -7.22 12.52
C GLY A 54 -32.51 -6.73 13.96
N ALA A 55 -31.95 -7.56 14.85
CA ALA A 55 -31.71 -7.17 16.22
C ALA A 55 -30.62 -6.08 16.32
N PRO A 56 -30.75 -5.08 17.23
CA PRO A 56 -29.81 -3.96 17.35
C PRO A 56 -28.35 -4.39 17.49
N GLU A 57 -28.07 -5.44 18.24
CA GLU A 57 -26.71 -5.96 18.46
C GLU A 57 -26.06 -6.45 17.16
N HIS A 58 -26.81 -7.17 16.32
CA HIS A 58 -26.31 -7.65 15.04
C HIS A 58 -26.15 -6.52 14.02
N ILE A 59 -27.04 -5.52 14.04
CA ILE A 59 -26.93 -4.33 13.21
C ILE A 59 -25.67 -3.55 13.56
N GLN A 60 -25.39 -3.37 14.86
CA GLN A 60 -24.22 -2.64 15.32
C GLN A 60 -22.91 -3.33 14.90
N SER A 61 -22.79 -4.66 15.09
CA SER A 61 -21.63 -5.44 14.64
C SER A 61 -21.42 -5.36 13.12
N ALA A 62 -22.50 -5.48 12.34
CA ALA A 62 -22.41 -5.34 10.89
C ALA A 62 -22.02 -3.93 10.45
N ARG A 63 -22.57 -2.90 11.12
CA ARG A 63 -22.27 -1.51 10.84
C ARG A 63 -20.78 -1.19 11.05
N GLU A 64 -20.20 -1.61 12.16
CA GLU A 64 -18.77 -1.40 12.44
C GLU A 64 -17.88 -2.00 11.35
N LYS A 65 -18.18 -3.22 10.90
CA LYS A 65 -17.42 -3.85 9.81
C LYS A 65 -17.64 -3.17 8.46
N ILE A 66 -18.85 -2.71 8.17
CA ILE A 66 -19.16 -1.95 6.96
C ILE A 66 -18.43 -0.61 6.96
N GLU A 67 -18.39 0.12 8.07
CA GLU A 67 -17.67 1.39 8.21
C GLU A 67 -16.15 1.21 8.01
N LEU A 68 -15.58 0.10 8.49
CA LEU A 68 -14.18 -0.25 8.22
C LEU A 68 -13.93 -0.49 6.73
N ILE A 69 -14.82 -1.22 6.05
CA ILE A 69 -14.72 -1.49 4.61
C ILE A 69 -14.85 -0.19 3.81
N VAL A 70 -15.80 0.68 4.16
CA VAL A 70 -16.00 1.99 3.53
C VAL A 70 -14.74 2.84 3.68
N SER A 71 -14.23 2.99 4.89
CA SER A 71 -12.99 3.74 5.17
C SER A 71 -11.78 3.20 4.40
N TYR A 72 -11.72 1.89 4.21
CA TYR A 72 -10.67 1.28 3.38
C TYR A 72 -10.83 1.62 1.90
N LEU A 73 -12.06 1.53 1.36
CA LEU A 73 -12.35 1.82 -0.04
C LEU A 73 -12.16 3.31 -0.38
N GLU A 74 -12.51 4.21 0.54
CA GLU A 74 -12.25 5.65 0.39
C GLU A 74 -10.76 5.97 0.22
N ARG A 75 -9.90 5.25 0.94
CA ARG A 75 -8.45 5.45 0.91
C ARG A 75 -7.76 4.76 -0.26
N ASN A 76 -8.27 3.60 -0.67
CA ASN A 76 -7.56 2.71 -1.59
C ASN A 76 -8.25 2.54 -2.94
N GLY A 77 -9.53 2.91 -3.04
CA GLY A 77 -10.34 2.82 -4.26
C GLY A 77 -10.77 1.41 -4.65
N HIS A 78 -10.08 0.37 -4.16
CA HIS A 78 -10.35 -1.03 -4.51
C HIS A 78 -10.08 -1.97 -3.35
N MET A 79 -10.88 -3.07 -3.24
CA MET A 79 -10.71 -4.13 -2.24
C MET A 79 -10.95 -5.49 -2.90
N SER A 80 -10.02 -6.44 -2.76
CA SER A 80 -10.22 -7.81 -3.25
C SER A 80 -11.28 -8.56 -2.43
N GLU A 81 -11.94 -9.57 -3.02
CA GLU A 81 -12.94 -10.39 -2.32
C GLU A 81 -12.35 -11.13 -1.12
N ASN A 82 -11.15 -11.72 -1.26
CA ASN A 82 -10.46 -12.39 -0.16
C ASN A 82 -10.19 -11.44 1.03
N TYR A 83 -9.84 -10.20 0.74
CA TYR A 83 -9.61 -9.22 1.81
C TYR A 83 -10.91 -8.75 2.45
N PHE A 84 -11.97 -8.61 1.65
CA PHE A 84 -13.32 -8.33 2.14
C PHE A 84 -13.82 -9.44 3.09
N GLU A 85 -13.60 -10.71 2.75
CA GLU A 85 -13.91 -11.86 3.62
C GLU A 85 -13.09 -11.84 4.92
N GLN A 86 -11.80 -11.53 4.86
CA GLN A 86 -10.95 -11.42 6.05
C GLN A 86 -11.43 -10.34 7.02
N VAL A 87 -11.83 -9.17 6.50
CA VAL A 87 -12.38 -8.07 7.32
C VAL A 87 -13.67 -8.49 8.01
N LEU A 88 -14.53 -9.22 7.30
CA LEU A 88 -15.78 -9.73 7.86
C LEU A 88 -15.59 -10.92 8.80
N GLY A 89 -14.55 -11.75 8.57
CA GLY A 89 -14.30 -13.03 9.26
C GLY A 89 -13.55 -12.91 10.58
N GLY A 90 -12.78 -11.85 10.78
CA GLY A 90 -12.01 -11.64 12.01
C GLY A 90 -12.92 -11.48 13.23
N ASP A 91 -12.61 -12.19 14.33
CA ASP A 91 -13.15 -11.83 15.63
C ASP A 91 -12.76 -10.39 15.94
N ASP A 92 -13.69 -9.64 16.55
CA ASP A 92 -13.59 -8.17 16.66
C ASP A 92 -12.28 -7.67 17.28
N ALA A 93 -11.60 -8.48 18.09
CA ALA A 93 -10.27 -8.17 18.62
C ALA A 93 -9.14 -8.27 17.58
N GLU A 94 -9.13 -9.30 16.70
CA GLU A 94 -8.05 -9.47 15.72
C GLU A 94 -8.25 -8.61 14.47
N ALA A 95 -9.48 -8.41 14.02
CA ALA A 95 -9.76 -7.52 12.87
C ALA A 95 -9.59 -6.06 13.25
N VAL A 96 -10.04 -5.65 14.46
CA VAL A 96 -9.83 -4.31 15.02
C VAL A 96 -8.36 -4.11 15.36
N ASP A 97 -7.64 -5.12 15.89
CA ASP A 97 -6.20 -5.08 16.12
C ASP A 97 -5.42 -4.96 14.80
N HIS A 98 -5.85 -5.62 13.74
CA HIS A 98 -5.30 -5.40 12.41
C HIS A 98 -5.57 -4.00 11.86
N PHE A 99 -6.59 -3.28 12.35
CA PHE A 99 -6.98 -1.94 11.90
C PHE A 99 -6.67 -0.83 12.91
N THR A 100 -6.71 -1.09 14.23
CA THR A 100 -6.51 -0.08 15.27
C THR A 100 -5.13 -0.14 15.93
N GLU A 101 -4.52 -1.32 16.11
CA GLU A 101 -3.14 -1.42 16.58
C GLU A 101 -2.09 -1.28 15.46
N ARG A 102 -2.49 -1.48 14.20
CA ARG A 102 -1.64 -1.08 13.08
C ARG A 102 -1.90 0.39 12.80
N ASN A 103 -1.22 1.24 13.56
CA ASN A 103 -1.15 2.67 13.31
C ASN A 103 -1.22 2.94 11.80
N PRO A 104 -2.19 3.73 11.28
CA PRO A 104 -2.21 4.15 9.88
C PRO A 104 -0.87 4.74 9.43
N SER A 105 -0.10 5.28 10.39
CA SER A 105 1.27 5.77 10.20
C SER A 105 2.29 4.67 9.83
N GLU A 106 1.96 3.38 10.01
CA GLU A 106 2.86 2.26 9.68
C GLU A 106 2.72 1.79 8.23
N VAL A 107 1.57 2.02 7.58
CA VAL A 107 1.40 1.70 6.16
C VAL A 107 2.08 2.77 5.32
N LEU A 108 3.10 2.37 4.59
CA LEU A 108 3.84 3.26 3.71
C LEU A 108 3.11 3.45 2.38
N VAL A 109 2.66 2.35 1.78
CA VAL A 109 1.94 2.37 0.50
C VAL A 109 1.14 1.08 0.32
N PHE A 110 0.05 1.15 -0.44
CA PHE A 110 -0.69 -0.03 -0.90
C PHE A 110 -0.25 -0.39 -2.32
N GLY A 111 0.16 -1.63 -2.50
CA GLY A 111 0.53 -2.21 -3.78
C GLY A 111 -0.67 -2.80 -4.53
N PRO A 112 -0.40 -3.50 -5.65
CA PRO A 112 -1.40 -4.26 -6.38
C PRO A 112 -2.17 -5.23 -5.48
N ASN A 113 -3.45 -5.47 -5.80
CA ASN A 113 -4.32 -6.40 -5.07
C ASN A 113 -4.49 -6.09 -3.57
N GLY A 114 -4.31 -4.83 -3.16
CA GLY A 114 -4.48 -4.42 -1.76
C GLY A 114 -3.33 -4.84 -0.84
N LYS A 115 -2.20 -5.33 -1.36
CA LYS A 115 -1.00 -5.66 -0.58
C LYS A 115 -0.49 -4.41 0.13
N SER A 116 -0.55 -4.38 1.47
CA SER A 116 -0.02 -3.25 2.24
C SER A 116 1.50 -3.39 2.46
N VAL A 117 2.25 -2.38 2.07
CA VAL A 117 3.69 -2.25 2.39
C VAL A 117 3.80 -1.40 3.66
N ARG A 118 4.43 -1.95 4.69
CA ARG A 118 4.47 -1.36 6.04
C ARG A 118 5.89 -1.17 6.55
N ALA A 119 6.06 -0.18 7.42
CA ALA A 119 7.25 -0.06 8.25
C ALA A 119 7.17 -1.08 9.40
N ARG A 120 7.90 -2.20 9.28
CA ARG A 120 7.84 -3.34 10.22
C ARG A 120 8.70 -3.13 11.48
N THR A 121 9.81 -2.41 11.34
CA THR A 121 10.77 -2.20 12.44
C THR A 121 10.73 -0.76 12.95
N ALA A 122 11.13 -0.54 14.20
CA ALA A 122 11.22 0.80 14.79
C ALA A 122 12.06 1.76 13.93
N ASN A 123 13.17 1.27 13.34
CA ASN A 123 14.02 2.08 12.48
C ASN A 123 13.36 2.42 11.13
N GLN A 124 12.56 1.52 10.56
CA GLN A 124 11.77 1.82 9.36
C GLN A 124 10.67 2.85 9.66
N LYS A 125 10.01 2.75 10.82
CA LYS A 125 9.02 3.75 11.28
C LYS A 125 9.69 5.12 11.48
N LYS A 126 10.87 5.14 12.11
CA LYS A 126 11.65 6.36 12.27
C LYS A 126 12.04 6.95 10.92
N LEU A 127 12.54 6.13 9.98
CA LEU A 127 12.87 6.58 8.62
C LEU A 127 11.65 7.22 7.93
N ALA A 128 10.46 6.61 8.05
CA ALA A 128 9.23 7.15 7.48
C ALA A 128 8.84 8.50 8.09
N ALA A 129 8.91 8.61 9.41
CA ALA A 129 8.58 9.85 10.13
C ALA A 129 9.59 10.98 9.83
N GLU A 130 10.87 10.67 9.72
CA GLU A 130 11.90 11.66 9.41
C GLU A 130 11.82 12.12 7.94
N ALA A 131 11.43 11.22 7.01
CA ALA A 131 11.25 11.58 5.61
C ALA A 131 10.06 12.52 5.35
N GLU A 132 9.10 12.61 6.29
CA GLU A 132 7.98 13.57 6.22
C GLU A 132 8.35 14.96 6.72
N LYS A 133 9.39 15.05 7.56
CA LYS A 133 9.77 16.29 8.26
C LYS A 133 10.99 16.99 7.67
N ASN A 134 11.80 16.23 6.93
CA ASN A 134 13.10 16.72 6.48
C ASN A 134 13.26 16.55 4.97
N ASP A 135 13.90 17.52 4.33
CA ASP A 135 14.19 17.49 2.89
C ASP A 135 15.26 16.43 2.55
N ILE A 136 16.16 16.13 3.47
CA ILE A 136 17.25 15.17 3.29
C ILE A 136 17.32 14.22 4.50
N VAL A 137 17.29 12.91 4.24
CA VAL A 137 17.39 11.87 5.27
C VAL A 137 18.45 10.83 4.90
N PHE A 138 19.32 10.51 5.83
CA PHE A 138 20.33 9.46 5.71
C PHE A 138 19.92 8.20 6.47
N ALA A 139 19.72 7.08 5.76
CA ALA A 139 19.41 5.79 6.35
C ALA A 139 20.65 4.89 6.36
N ILE A 140 21.29 4.74 7.51
CA ILE A 140 22.50 3.92 7.71
C ILE A 140 22.13 2.64 8.45
N GLY A 141 22.68 1.51 8.03
CA GLY A 141 22.47 0.22 8.68
C GLY A 141 22.91 -0.96 7.82
N PRO A 142 22.98 -2.20 8.38
CA PRO A 142 23.44 -3.38 7.67
C PRO A 142 22.57 -3.77 6.49
N ALA A 143 23.08 -4.63 5.60
CA ALA A 143 22.33 -5.19 4.48
C ALA A 143 21.09 -5.96 4.98
N GLY A 144 20.05 -6.08 4.13
CA GLY A 144 18.85 -6.85 4.47
C GLY A 144 17.83 -6.16 5.40
N THR A 145 18.12 -4.98 5.95
CA THR A 145 17.21 -4.26 6.88
C THR A 145 16.06 -3.52 6.19
N GLY A 146 15.92 -3.65 4.88
CA GLY A 146 14.80 -3.06 4.11
C GLY A 146 14.95 -1.57 3.80
N LYS A 147 16.12 -0.94 3.99
CA LYS A 147 16.34 0.50 3.73
C LYS A 147 15.86 0.93 2.34
N THR A 148 16.31 0.24 1.31
CA THR A 148 15.97 0.54 -0.08
C THR A 148 14.47 0.35 -0.34
N TYR A 149 13.92 -0.76 0.13
CA TYR A 149 12.50 -1.08 -0.01
C TYR A 149 11.61 -0.02 0.67
N THR A 150 11.99 0.40 1.90
CA THR A 150 11.29 1.47 2.62
C THR A 150 11.41 2.81 1.88
N ALA A 151 12.59 3.16 1.37
CA ALA A 151 12.78 4.40 0.62
C ALA A 151 11.95 4.44 -0.68
N VAL A 152 11.88 3.31 -1.41
CA VAL A 152 11.02 3.20 -2.60
C VAL A 152 9.53 3.31 -2.22
N ALA A 153 9.11 2.69 -1.11
CA ALA A 153 7.73 2.81 -0.63
C ALA A 153 7.36 4.27 -0.28
N LEU A 154 8.27 5.00 0.36
CA LEU A 154 8.08 6.44 0.66
C LEU A 154 7.99 7.28 -0.61
N ALA A 155 8.84 7.00 -1.60
CA ALA A 155 8.79 7.67 -2.90
C ALA A 155 7.47 7.42 -3.63
N VAL A 156 7.01 6.16 -3.68
CA VAL A 156 5.73 5.80 -4.29
C VAL A 156 4.56 6.44 -3.56
N ARG A 157 4.60 6.51 -2.21
CA ARG A 157 3.61 7.22 -1.41
C ARG A 157 3.55 8.71 -1.77
N ALA A 158 4.71 9.37 -1.82
CA ALA A 158 4.79 10.78 -2.17
C ALA A 158 4.25 11.07 -3.59
N LEU A 159 4.51 10.18 -4.56
CA LEU A 159 3.97 10.29 -5.91
C LEU A 159 2.44 10.08 -5.92
N LYS A 160 1.93 9.06 -5.26
CA LYS A 160 0.48 8.79 -5.14
C LYS A 160 -0.28 9.93 -4.47
N ASN A 161 0.33 10.55 -3.46
CA ASN A 161 -0.22 11.71 -2.75
C ASN A 161 0.00 13.04 -3.49
N LYS A 162 0.58 13.00 -4.71
CA LYS A 162 0.88 14.20 -5.53
C LYS A 162 1.79 15.22 -4.83
N GLN A 163 2.57 14.80 -3.85
CA GLN A 163 3.57 15.64 -3.17
C GLN A 163 4.77 15.90 -4.08
N VAL A 164 5.06 14.95 -4.97
CA VAL A 164 6.10 15.07 -5.99
C VAL A 164 5.55 14.69 -7.36
N LYS A 165 6.19 15.17 -8.42
CA LYS A 165 5.82 14.86 -9.81
C LYS A 165 6.62 13.71 -10.38
N LYS A 166 7.79 13.40 -9.80
CA LYS A 166 8.72 12.39 -10.28
C LYS A 166 9.35 11.61 -9.14
N ILE A 167 9.75 10.38 -9.45
CA ILE A 167 10.60 9.55 -8.60
C ILE A 167 11.89 9.29 -9.36
N ILE A 168 13.02 9.52 -8.72
CA ILE A 168 14.34 9.25 -9.27
C ILE A 168 15.08 8.32 -8.32
N LEU A 169 15.30 7.09 -8.76
CA LEU A 169 16.01 6.07 -8.01
C LEU A 169 17.40 5.92 -8.62
N THR A 170 18.42 6.12 -7.81
CA THR A 170 19.79 6.06 -8.30
C THR A 170 20.66 5.16 -7.41
N ARG A 171 21.60 4.50 -8.04
CA ARG A 171 22.56 3.60 -7.42
C ARG A 171 23.91 3.70 -8.15
N PRO A 172 25.05 3.54 -7.45
CA PRO A 172 26.32 3.34 -8.14
C PRO A 172 26.24 2.14 -9.09
N ALA A 173 26.79 2.30 -10.28
CA ALA A 173 26.77 1.25 -11.31
C ALA A 173 27.73 0.10 -11.00
N VAL A 174 28.72 0.34 -10.14
CA VAL A 174 29.75 -0.62 -9.73
C VAL A 174 29.97 -0.54 -8.23
N GLU A 175 30.31 -1.65 -7.62
CA GLU A 175 30.82 -1.70 -6.27
C GLU A 175 32.23 -1.14 -6.21
N ALA A 176 32.61 -0.56 -5.06
CA ALA A 176 33.95 -0.05 -4.87
C ALA A 176 34.99 -1.21 -4.99
N GLY A 177 35.77 -1.20 -6.07
CA GLY A 177 36.79 -2.22 -6.34
C GLY A 177 36.45 -3.20 -7.46
N GLU A 178 35.20 -3.17 -8.01
CA GLU A 178 34.85 -3.95 -9.19
C GLU A 178 35.02 -3.12 -10.47
N SER A 179 35.55 -3.76 -11.53
CA SER A 179 35.59 -3.16 -12.85
C SER A 179 34.50 -3.78 -13.74
N LEU A 180 33.70 -2.95 -14.38
CA LEU A 180 32.68 -3.37 -15.36
C LEU A 180 33.25 -4.17 -16.55
N GLY A 181 34.57 -4.25 -16.67
CA GLY A 181 35.26 -4.93 -17.78
C GLY A 181 35.09 -6.45 -17.82
N PHE A 182 34.73 -7.09 -16.73
CA PHE A 182 34.58 -8.56 -16.64
C PHE A 182 33.18 -9.10 -17.06
N LEU A 183 32.17 -8.25 -17.14
CA LEU A 183 30.84 -8.68 -17.57
C LEU A 183 30.70 -8.56 -19.09
N PRO A 184 30.20 -9.59 -19.80
CA PRO A 184 29.88 -9.51 -21.21
C PRO A 184 28.69 -8.60 -21.45
N GLY A 185 28.59 -8.01 -22.63
CA GLY A 185 27.48 -7.14 -23.04
C GLY A 185 27.78 -5.66 -22.99
N ASP A 186 26.78 -4.88 -23.38
CA ASP A 186 26.85 -3.41 -23.38
C ASP A 186 26.76 -2.84 -21.94
N LEU A 187 27.09 -1.57 -21.75
CA LEU A 187 27.13 -0.92 -20.45
C LEU A 187 25.79 -1.01 -19.71
N LYS A 188 24.66 -0.94 -20.45
CA LYS A 188 23.32 -1.04 -19.89
C LYS A 188 23.03 -2.45 -19.35
N GLU A 189 23.40 -3.49 -20.10
CA GLU A 189 23.25 -4.89 -19.67
C GLU A 189 24.10 -5.21 -18.43
N LYS A 190 25.27 -4.63 -18.34
CA LYS A 190 26.18 -4.79 -17.19
C LYS A 190 25.64 -4.13 -15.91
N ILE A 191 24.86 -3.07 -16.04
CA ILE A 191 24.32 -2.30 -14.90
C ILE A 191 22.96 -2.84 -14.43
N ASP A 192 22.18 -3.45 -15.32
CA ASP A 192 20.81 -3.91 -15.04
C ASP A 192 20.69 -4.81 -13.81
N PRO A 193 21.58 -5.79 -13.56
CA PRO A 193 21.52 -6.60 -12.34
C PRO A 193 21.60 -5.79 -11.05
N TYR A 194 22.34 -4.70 -11.05
CA TYR A 194 22.47 -3.83 -9.87
C TYR A 194 21.23 -2.98 -9.62
N LEU A 195 20.44 -2.71 -10.66
CA LEU A 195 19.20 -1.94 -10.57
C LEU A 195 17.98 -2.82 -10.27
N ARG A 196 18.09 -4.15 -10.46
CA ARG A 196 17.02 -5.13 -10.26
C ARG A 196 16.24 -4.97 -8.96
N PRO A 197 16.89 -4.81 -7.77
CA PRO A 197 16.16 -4.64 -6.52
C PRO A 197 15.27 -3.38 -6.45
N LEU A 198 15.52 -2.39 -7.30
CA LEU A 198 14.66 -1.20 -7.39
C LEU A 198 13.42 -1.49 -8.23
N TYR A 199 13.58 -2.24 -9.33
CA TYR A 199 12.45 -2.70 -10.15
C TYR A 199 11.54 -3.61 -9.34
N ASP A 200 12.10 -4.64 -8.67
CA ASP A 200 11.34 -5.58 -7.85
C ASP A 200 10.53 -4.86 -6.75
N ALA A 201 11.11 -3.81 -6.13
CA ALA A 201 10.39 -3.01 -5.15
C ALA A 201 9.24 -2.20 -5.76
N LEU A 202 9.42 -1.65 -6.97
CA LEU A 202 8.36 -0.91 -7.67
C LEU A 202 7.23 -1.83 -8.13
N ASP A 203 7.55 -3.03 -8.63
CA ASP A 203 6.57 -4.05 -9.04
C ASP A 203 5.68 -4.49 -7.87
N ASP A 204 6.22 -4.54 -6.66
CA ASP A 204 5.45 -4.82 -5.44
C ASP A 204 4.46 -3.70 -5.06
N MET A 205 4.66 -2.47 -5.54
CA MET A 205 3.96 -1.27 -5.05
C MET A 205 3.08 -0.60 -6.11
N ILE A 206 3.33 -0.86 -7.40
CA ILE A 206 2.65 -0.23 -8.53
C ILE A 206 2.17 -1.33 -9.50
N PRO A 207 0.90 -1.30 -9.96
CA PRO A 207 0.44 -2.20 -11.00
C PRO A 207 1.30 -2.10 -12.27
N ALA A 208 1.57 -3.24 -12.92
CA ALA A 208 2.53 -3.34 -14.03
C ALA A 208 2.22 -2.40 -15.20
N ASP A 209 0.95 -2.25 -15.56
CA ASP A 209 0.46 -1.32 -16.58
C ASP A 209 0.78 0.14 -16.24
N LYS A 210 0.55 0.55 -14.99
CA LYS A 210 0.89 1.90 -14.50
C LYS A 210 2.39 2.10 -14.39
N LEU A 211 3.13 1.09 -13.95
CA LEU A 211 4.59 1.18 -13.86
C LEU A 211 5.21 1.36 -15.25
N GLY A 212 4.77 0.59 -16.24
CA GLY A 212 5.20 0.75 -17.62
C GLY A 212 4.93 2.16 -18.15
N TYR A 213 3.75 2.71 -17.89
CA TYR A 213 3.40 4.09 -18.24
C TYR A 213 4.32 5.11 -17.55
N TYR A 214 4.55 4.99 -16.24
CA TYR A 214 5.40 5.90 -15.48
C TYR A 214 6.87 5.87 -15.93
N MET A 215 7.37 4.69 -16.31
CA MET A 215 8.73 4.56 -16.87
C MET A 215 8.84 5.21 -18.25
N THR A 216 7.85 5.00 -19.12
CA THR A 216 7.82 5.59 -20.47
C THR A 216 7.71 7.12 -20.42
N THR A 217 6.90 7.66 -19.52
CA THR A 217 6.72 9.11 -19.34
C THR A 217 7.82 9.76 -18.50
N ARG A 218 8.79 8.98 -18.02
CA ARG A 218 9.84 9.43 -17.09
C ARG A 218 9.29 10.04 -15.80
N THR A 219 8.10 9.65 -15.40
CA THR A 219 7.56 9.94 -14.07
C THR A 219 8.32 9.16 -13.03
N ILE A 220 8.74 7.92 -13.34
CA ILE A 220 9.69 7.14 -12.55
C ILE A 220 10.93 6.90 -13.42
N GLU A 221 12.09 7.22 -12.89
CA GLU A 221 13.37 7.01 -13.56
C GLU A 221 14.31 6.23 -12.62
N ILE A 222 14.92 5.18 -13.16
CA ILE A 222 15.98 4.43 -12.50
C ILE A 222 17.24 4.61 -13.32
N ALA A 223 18.29 5.15 -12.72
CA ALA A 223 19.51 5.44 -13.43
C ALA A 223 20.77 5.28 -12.55
N PRO A 224 21.91 4.92 -13.15
CA PRO A 224 23.18 4.94 -12.45
C PRO A 224 23.53 6.32 -11.93
N LEU A 225 24.16 6.40 -10.77
CA LEU A 225 24.56 7.67 -10.17
C LEU A 225 25.42 8.54 -11.10
N ALA A 226 26.28 7.91 -11.90
CA ALA A 226 27.13 8.62 -12.85
C ALA A 226 26.34 9.50 -13.84
N TYR A 227 25.09 9.12 -14.13
CA TYR A 227 24.20 9.86 -15.06
C TYR A 227 23.41 10.99 -14.40
N MET A 228 23.58 11.16 -13.07
CA MET A 228 22.93 12.25 -12.33
C MET A 228 23.73 13.55 -12.35
N ARG A 229 25.00 13.51 -12.77
CA ARG A 229 25.88 14.66 -12.78
C ARG A 229 25.35 15.77 -13.71
N GLY A 230 25.23 16.99 -13.19
CA GLY A 230 24.76 18.15 -13.93
C GLY A 230 23.26 18.19 -14.22
N ARG A 231 22.47 17.33 -13.56
CA ARG A 231 21.00 17.32 -13.71
C ARG A 231 20.33 18.13 -12.61
N THR A 232 19.27 18.84 -13.00
CA THR A 232 18.33 19.48 -12.06
C THR A 232 17.13 18.56 -11.88
N LEU A 233 16.79 18.27 -10.61
CA LEU A 233 15.78 17.28 -10.23
C LEU A 233 14.59 17.94 -9.54
N ASP A 234 13.88 18.82 -10.28
CA ASP A 234 12.76 19.59 -9.73
C ASP A 234 11.53 18.73 -9.42
N ASN A 235 10.87 19.01 -8.31
CA ASN A 235 9.65 18.34 -7.86
C ASN A 235 9.75 16.81 -7.85
N ALA A 236 10.92 16.29 -7.45
CA ALA A 236 11.24 14.89 -7.49
C ALA A 236 11.55 14.33 -6.08
N PHE A 237 11.06 13.13 -5.79
CA PHE A 237 11.60 12.32 -4.70
C PHE A 237 12.82 11.58 -5.22
N THR A 238 13.98 11.88 -4.67
CA THR A 238 15.23 11.24 -5.11
C THR A 238 15.72 10.30 -4.02
N SER A 239 15.90 9.03 -4.37
CA SER A 239 16.54 8.03 -3.50
C SER A 239 17.89 7.65 -4.06
N TYR A 240 18.91 7.88 -3.25
CA TYR A 240 20.29 7.50 -3.53
C TYR A 240 20.72 6.35 -2.64
N LYS A 241 21.12 5.22 -3.22
CA LYS A 241 21.69 4.10 -2.49
C LYS A 241 23.20 4.05 -2.67
N ASN A 242 23.94 4.31 -1.61
CA ASN A 242 25.38 4.06 -1.58
C ASN A 242 25.63 2.66 -1.02
N TRP A 243 26.62 1.96 -1.58
CA TRP A 243 27.07 0.66 -1.09
C TRP A 243 28.40 0.81 -0.37
N SER A 244 28.37 0.85 0.95
CA SER A 244 29.57 0.63 1.75
C SER A 244 29.41 -0.70 2.48
N ASN A 245 29.86 -1.79 1.87
CA ASN A 245 30.04 -3.08 2.53
C ASN A 245 31.35 -3.14 3.31
N LYS A 246 31.86 -2.03 3.82
CA LYS A 246 32.93 -2.11 4.83
C LYS A 246 32.26 -2.34 6.18
N CYS A 247 32.00 -3.63 6.50
CA CYS A 247 32.00 -4.06 7.88
C CYS A 247 33.43 -3.81 8.43
N TYR A 248 33.58 -2.73 9.15
CA TYR A 248 34.73 -2.63 10.06
C TYR A 248 34.41 -3.55 11.24
N HIS A 249 35.17 -4.63 11.39
CA HIS A 249 35.28 -5.40 12.61
C HIS A 249 35.97 -4.58 13.68
#